data_820d7561e6f78f6742ef8f65d5b171c0
#
_entry.id   820d7561e6f78f6742ef8f65d5b171c0
#
_cell.length_a   1.000
_cell.length_b   1.000
_cell.length_c   1.000
_cell.angle_alpha   90.00
_cell.angle_beta   90.00
_cell.angle_gamma   90.00
#
_symmetry.space_group_name_H-M   'P 1'
#
loop_
_entity.id
_entity.type
_entity.pdbx_description
1 polymer ?
#
loop_
_entity_poly.entity_id
_entity_poly.type
_entity_poly.pdbx_seq_one_letter_code
_entity_poly.pdbx_strand_id
1 'polypeptide(L)'
;MGTVHGDGGEDGPSWTRAAELLQDAAPITVQEGASAMTIHVHWEPGDPGTPPHRHSGPAFGYVTKGAVRFELEGEPERVVEAGGTFWEPGGDAIHYQDGNALADETTEFVVTMMCAPGKPMLELVEEEELKQRAHLRAPRPTA
;
A
#
# COMPACT_ATOMS: atom_id res chain seq x y z
N MET A 1 3.51 14.16 -8.20
CA MET A 1 4.53 14.29 -7.15
C MET A 1 4.58 15.74 -6.65
N GLY A 2 4.44 15.93 -5.36
CA GLY A 2 4.57 17.24 -4.76
C GLY A 2 5.94 17.38 -4.11
N THR A 3 6.54 18.55 -4.23
CA THR A 3 7.73 18.89 -3.47
C THR A 3 7.32 19.39 -2.09
N VAL A 4 8.07 19.03 -1.07
CA VAL A 4 7.87 19.58 0.25
C VAL A 4 8.35 21.05 0.19
N HIS A 5 7.41 21.95 -0.01
CA HIS A 5 7.72 23.38 0.09
C HIS A 5 7.77 23.73 1.57
N GLY A 6 8.97 23.74 2.14
CA GLY A 6 9.19 24.52 3.35
C GLY A 6 8.99 25.99 3.01
N ASP A 7 8.43 26.75 3.94
CA ASP A 7 8.20 28.21 3.84
C ASP A 7 9.49 29.00 3.68
N GLY A 8 10.29 28.71 2.73
CA GLY A 8 11.53 29.41 2.53
C GLY A 8 11.84 29.50 1.06
N GLY A 9 12.00 30.67 0.57
CA GLY A 9 12.61 30.88 -0.73
C GLY A 9 13.95 30.15 -0.83
N GLU A 10 14.75 30.45 -1.82
CA GLU A 10 16.02 29.81 -2.17
C GLU A 10 16.99 29.55 -0.99
N ASP A 11 16.74 30.15 0.18
CA ASP A 11 17.58 30.07 1.37
C ASP A 11 17.12 29.09 2.45
N GLY A 12 16.15 28.20 2.15
CA GLY A 12 15.71 27.16 3.10
C GLY A 12 16.79 26.13 3.41
N PRO A 13 16.61 25.34 4.51
CA PRO A 13 17.57 24.27 4.85
C PRO A 13 17.85 23.37 3.65
N SER A 14 19.08 22.93 3.49
CA SER A 14 19.49 22.13 2.31
C SER A 14 18.67 20.87 2.10
N TRP A 15 18.17 20.24 3.18
CA TRP A 15 17.35 19.05 3.09
C TRP A 15 15.99 19.30 2.41
N THR A 16 15.40 20.48 2.55
CA THR A 16 14.11 20.80 1.90
C THR A 16 14.23 20.88 0.39
N ARG A 17 15.43 21.19 -0.12
CA ARG A 17 15.69 21.22 -1.56
C ARG A 17 15.96 19.83 -2.14
N ALA A 18 16.29 18.85 -1.27
CA ALA A 18 16.57 17.47 -1.65
C ALA A 18 15.39 16.52 -1.44
N ALA A 19 14.32 16.99 -0.76
CA ALA A 19 13.18 16.15 -0.42
C ALA A 19 12.05 16.29 -1.45
N GLU A 20 11.46 15.18 -1.78
CA GLU A 20 10.29 15.08 -2.67
C GLU A 20 9.18 14.37 -1.94
N LEU A 21 7.97 14.96 -1.94
CA LEU A 21 6.81 14.31 -1.37
C LEU A 21 6.29 13.25 -2.34
N LEU A 22 6.42 11.98 -1.97
CA LEU A 22 5.99 10.87 -2.82
C LEU A 22 4.53 10.50 -2.61
N GLN A 23 4.04 10.58 -1.38
CA GLN A 23 2.62 10.39 -1.10
C GLN A 23 2.23 11.11 0.17
N ASP A 24 0.99 11.54 0.21
CA ASP A 24 0.37 12.18 1.36
C ASP A 24 -0.90 11.41 1.69
N ALA A 25 -0.91 10.79 2.86
CA ALA A 25 -2.06 9.98 3.27
C ALA A 25 -3.16 10.88 3.86
N ALA A 26 -4.41 10.50 3.60
CA ALA A 26 -5.54 11.09 4.31
C ALA A 26 -5.40 10.84 5.82
N PRO A 27 -6.18 11.53 6.67
CA PRO A 27 -6.08 11.27 8.11
C PRO A 27 -6.14 9.79 8.44
N ILE A 28 -5.13 9.30 9.15
CA ILE A 28 -4.98 7.90 9.53
C ILE A 28 -5.22 7.72 11.02
N THR A 29 -5.59 6.51 11.42
CA THR A 29 -5.70 6.13 12.83
C THR A 29 -4.60 5.15 13.16
N VAL A 30 -3.78 5.48 14.16
CA VAL A 30 -2.76 4.59 14.72
C VAL A 30 -3.14 4.33 16.17
N GLN A 31 -3.34 3.06 16.52
CA GLN A 31 -3.73 2.71 17.88
C GLN A 31 -2.60 2.95 18.87
N GLU A 32 -2.96 3.35 20.10
CA GLU A 32 -1.98 3.49 21.17
C GLU A 32 -1.25 2.16 21.39
N GLY A 33 0.08 2.22 21.47
CA GLY A 33 0.91 1.03 21.64
C GLY A 33 1.17 0.26 20.34
N ALA A 34 0.80 0.82 19.19
CA ALA A 34 1.11 0.20 17.90
C ALA A 34 2.62 0.04 17.70
N SER A 35 3.01 -1.01 17.01
CA SER A 35 4.39 -1.21 16.57
C SER A 35 4.49 -1.02 15.06
N ALA A 36 5.61 -0.45 14.61
CA ALA A 36 5.89 -0.29 13.19
C ALA A 36 6.85 -1.38 12.73
N MET A 37 6.63 -1.88 11.51
CA MET A 37 7.59 -2.76 10.85
C MET A 37 7.74 -2.35 9.40
N THR A 38 8.93 -2.60 8.86
CA THR A 38 9.20 -2.39 7.44
C THR A 38 9.66 -3.70 6.84
N ILE A 39 9.04 -4.11 5.75
CA ILE A 39 9.39 -5.34 5.05
C ILE A 39 9.73 -5.05 3.60
N HIS A 40 10.60 -5.86 3.04
CA HIS A 40 10.90 -5.89 1.61
C HIS A 40 10.19 -7.09 1.02
N VAL A 41 9.38 -6.84 0.01
CA VAL A 41 8.62 -7.88 -0.69
C VAL A 41 9.23 -8.10 -2.06
N HIS A 42 9.37 -9.36 -2.44
CA HIS A 42 9.87 -9.77 -3.74
C HIS A 42 8.88 -10.77 -4.35
N TRP A 43 8.29 -10.39 -5.46
CA TRP A 43 7.40 -11.27 -6.23
C TRP A 43 8.07 -11.77 -7.49
N GLU A 44 8.01 -13.08 -7.71
CA GLU A 44 8.44 -13.68 -8.97
C GLU A 44 7.52 -13.27 -10.12
N PRO A 45 7.96 -13.43 -11.39
CA PRO A 45 7.10 -13.12 -12.53
C PRO A 45 5.74 -13.79 -12.44
N GLY A 46 4.67 -13.02 -12.60
CA GLY A 46 3.30 -13.53 -12.59
C GLY A 46 2.75 -13.91 -11.22
N ASP A 47 3.49 -13.67 -10.13
CA ASP A 47 3.02 -14.01 -8.79
C ASP A 47 1.76 -13.19 -8.44
N PRO A 48 0.64 -13.84 -8.07
CA PRO A 48 -0.58 -13.10 -7.71
C PRO A 48 -0.47 -12.36 -6.38
N GLY A 49 0.59 -12.58 -5.61
CA GLY A 49 0.77 -11.95 -4.31
C GLY A 49 -0.06 -12.57 -3.20
N THR A 50 -0.33 -11.77 -2.18
CA THR A 50 -1.09 -12.20 -1.01
C THR A 50 -2.58 -12.30 -1.34
N PRO A 51 -3.26 -13.38 -0.92
CA PRO A 51 -4.73 -13.43 -1.00
C PRO A 51 -5.38 -12.26 -0.26
N PRO A 52 -6.67 -11.98 -0.50
CA PRO A 52 -7.35 -10.90 0.19
C PRO A 52 -7.15 -10.93 1.71
N HIS A 53 -6.76 -9.79 2.26
CA HIS A 53 -6.35 -9.70 3.66
C HIS A 53 -6.62 -8.31 4.25
N ARG A 54 -6.41 -8.19 5.56
CA ARG A 54 -6.46 -6.94 6.29
C ARG A 54 -5.19 -6.71 7.07
N HIS A 55 -4.85 -5.45 7.26
CA HIS A 55 -3.84 -5.01 8.23
C HIS A 55 -4.55 -4.30 9.39
N SER A 56 -4.02 -4.44 10.59
CA SER A 56 -4.63 -3.82 11.78
C SER A 56 -4.36 -2.32 11.90
N GLY A 57 -3.59 -1.75 11.01
CA GLY A 57 -3.28 -0.32 10.97
C GLY A 57 -2.80 0.10 9.60
N PRO A 58 -2.43 1.38 9.43
CA PRO A 58 -2.05 1.92 8.13
C PRO A 58 -0.75 1.30 7.61
N ALA A 59 -0.65 1.20 6.29
CA ALA A 59 0.51 0.70 5.58
C ALA A 59 0.88 1.64 4.43
N PHE A 60 2.18 1.84 4.23
CA PHE A 60 2.74 2.75 3.22
C PHE A 60 3.77 2.02 2.40
N GLY A 61 3.59 1.98 1.10
CA GLY A 61 4.45 1.24 0.18
C GLY A 61 5.16 2.12 -0.83
N TYR A 62 6.35 1.68 -1.22
CA TYR A 62 7.15 2.28 -2.28
C TYR A 62 7.67 1.17 -3.19
N VAL A 63 7.34 1.26 -4.47
CA VAL A 63 7.75 0.25 -5.47
C VAL A 63 9.15 0.59 -5.97
N THR A 64 10.09 -0.33 -5.76
CA THR A 64 11.49 -0.15 -6.16
C THR A 64 11.83 -0.78 -7.50
N LYS A 65 11.06 -1.79 -7.92
CA LYS A 65 11.29 -2.50 -9.19
C LYS A 65 9.98 -3.10 -9.70
N GLY A 66 9.79 -3.06 -11.00
CA GLY A 66 8.64 -3.68 -11.66
C GLY A 66 7.36 -2.90 -11.47
N ALA A 67 6.26 -3.60 -11.23
CA ALA A 67 4.94 -3.00 -11.08
C ALA A 67 4.05 -3.86 -10.19
N VAL A 68 3.40 -3.22 -9.23
CA VAL A 68 2.47 -3.87 -8.30
C VAL A 68 1.04 -3.66 -8.80
N ARG A 69 0.26 -4.73 -8.80
CA ARG A 69 -1.18 -4.64 -9.01
C ARG A 69 -1.83 -4.41 -7.65
N PHE A 70 -2.38 -3.24 -7.45
CA PHE A 70 -2.92 -2.81 -6.17
C PHE A 70 -4.43 -2.64 -6.23
N GLU A 71 -5.13 -3.25 -5.29
CA GLU A 71 -6.59 -3.08 -5.17
C GLU A 71 -7.01 -3.06 -3.71
N LEU A 72 -7.60 -1.94 -3.29
CA LEU A 72 -8.20 -1.78 -1.97
C LEU A 72 -9.73 -1.74 -2.10
N GLU A 73 -10.43 -2.30 -1.13
CA GLU A 73 -11.89 -2.31 -1.11
C GLU A 73 -12.46 -0.89 -1.32
N GLY A 74 -13.39 -0.78 -2.26
CA GLY A 74 -14.02 0.50 -2.60
C GLY A 74 -13.27 1.35 -3.61
N GLU A 75 -12.06 0.95 -3.99
CA GLU A 75 -11.25 1.67 -4.97
C GLU A 75 -10.99 0.81 -6.21
N PRO A 76 -10.89 1.42 -7.40
CA PRO A 76 -10.55 0.67 -8.60
C PRO A 76 -9.16 0.04 -8.51
N GLU A 77 -9.01 -1.14 -9.08
CA GLU A 77 -7.71 -1.77 -9.29
C GLU A 77 -6.80 -0.83 -10.08
N ARG A 78 -5.54 -0.74 -9.68
CA ARG A 78 -4.53 0.07 -10.38
C ARG A 78 -3.19 -0.62 -10.40
N VAL A 79 -2.30 -0.17 -11.29
CA VAL A 79 -0.93 -0.64 -11.38
C VAL A 79 -0.02 0.48 -10.87
N VAL A 80 0.87 0.13 -9.94
CA VAL A 80 1.84 1.07 -9.37
C VAL A 80 3.23 0.65 -9.85
N GLU A 81 3.82 1.45 -10.71
CA GLU A 81 5.14 1.18 -11.29
C GLU A 81 6.26 1.60 -10.33
N ALA A 82 7.48 1.14 -10.63
CA ALA A 82 8.68 1.53 -9.89
C ALA A 82 8.77 3.05 -9.75
N GLY A 83 9.07 3.53 -8.54
CA GLY A 83 9.05 4.95 -8.19
C GLY A 83 7.69 5.42 -7.70
N GLY A 84 6.64 4.63 -7.87
CA GLY A 84 5.30 4.94 -7.38
C GLY A 84 5.07 4.46 -5.95
N THR A 85 3.99 4.94 -5.37
CA THR A 85 3.63 4.64 -3.97
C THR A 85 2.18 4.19 -3.87
N PHE A 86 1.89 3.51 -2.78
CA PHE A 86 0.53 3.17 -2.38
C PHE A 86 0.41 3.26 -0.86
N TRP A 87 -0.80 3.43 -0.37
CA TRP A 87 -1.06 3.34 1.06
C TRP A 87 -2.47 2.80 1.30
N GLU A 88 -2.68 2.29 2.49
CA GLU A 88 -3.99 1.82 2.93
C GLU A 88 -4.22 2.20 4.39
N PRO A 89 -5.49 2.47 4.76
CA PRO A 89 -5.79 2.88 6.14
C PRO A 89 -5.66 1.75 7.15
N GLY A 90 -5.73 0.50 6.69
CA GLY A 90 -5.83 -0.65 7.59
C GLY A 90 -7.22 -0.76 8.23
N GLY A 91 -7.31 -1.53 9.30
CA GLY A 91 -8.58 -1.76 9.99
C GLY A 91 -9.52 -2.65 9.19
N ASP A 92 -10.73 -2.20 8.93
CA ASP A 92 -11.76 -3.03 8.30
C ASP A 92 -11.61 -3.19 6.78
N ALA A 93 -10.92 -2.28 6.11
CA ALA A 93 -10.78 -2.32 4.66
C ALA A 93 -10.02 -3.57 4.18
N ILE A 94 -10.58 -4.25 3.19
CA ILE A 94 -9.94 -5.42 2.60
C ILE A 94 -8.96 -4.99 1.51
N HIS A 95 -7.73 -5.49 1.59
CA HIS A 95 -6.73 -5.36 0.54
C HIS A 95 -6.85 -6.57 -0.38
N TYR A 96 -7.39 -6.37 -1.57
CA TYR A 96 -7.72 -7.47 -2.48
C TYR A 96 -6.54 -7.97 -3.29
N GLN A 97 -5.65 -7.08 -3.72
CA GLN A 97 -4.51 -7.46 -4.56
C GLN A 97 -3.27 -6.65 -4.22
N ASP A 98 -2.13 -7.33 -4.15
CA ASP A 98 -0.81 -6.73 -3.98
C ASP A 98 0.25 -7.42 -4.85
N GLY A 99 -0.17 -8.18 -5.85
CA GLY A 99 0.70 -9.05 -6.64
C GLY A 99 1.51 -8.35 -7.71
N ASN A 100 2.25 -9.17 -8.45
CA ASN A 100 3.06 -8.71 -9.57
C ASN A 100 2.18 -8.47 -10.79
N ALA A 101 2.16 -7.24 -11.30
CA ALA A 101 1.42 -6.91 -12.52
C ALA A 101 2.11 -7.41 -13.80
N LEU A 102 3.37 -7.84 -13.69
CA LEU A 102 4.20 -8.27 -14.82
C LEU A 102 4.28 -9.79 -14.90
N ALA A 103 4.13 -10.33 -16.11
CA ALA A 103 4.14 -11.76 -16.33
C ALA A 103 5.56 -12.34 -16.49
N ASP A 104 6.53 -11.50 -16.82
CA ASP A 104 7.88 -11.91 -17.26
C ASP A 104 9.03 -11.25 -16.49
N GLU A 105 8.72 -10.38 -15.53
CA GLU A 105 9.72 -9.69 -14.71
C GLU A 105 9.37 -9.76 -13.24
N THR A 106 10.38 -9.66 -12.37
CA THR A 106 10.19 -9.57 -10.92
C THR A 106 9.67 -8.20 -10.51
N THR A 107 8.98 -8.14 -9.39
CA THR A 107 8.53 -6.89 -8.78
C THR A 107 8.97 -6.84 -7.33
N GLU A 108 9.48 -5.70 -6.90
CA GLU A 108 9.94 -5.49 -5.53
C GLU A 108 9.39 -4.19 -4.97
N PHE A 109 9.01 -4.24 -3.72
CA PHE A 109 8.55 -3.04 -3.01
C PHE A 109 8.88 -3.12 -1.53
N VAL A 110 8.95 -1.96 -0.91
CA VAL A 110 9.15 -1.82 0.53
C VAL A 110 7.83 -1.29 1.11
N VAL A 111 7.36 -1.90 2.18
CA VAL A 111 6.16 -1.45 2.87
C VAL A 111 6.43 -1.29 4.36
N THR A 112 6.01 -0.15 4.91
CA THR A 112 6.02 0.11 6.34
C THR A 112 4.59 0.10 6.84
N MET A 113 4.33 -0.67 7.89
CA MET A 113 2.99 -0.78 8.45
C MET A 113 3.02 -0.63 9.96
N MET A 114 1.92 -0.11 10.50
CA MET A 114 1.75 0.15 11.92
C MET A 114 0.69 -0.79 12.47
N CYS A 115 1.15 -1.85 13.16
CA CYS A 115 0.27 -2.91 13.64
C CYS A 115 -0.28 -2.59 15.03
N ALA A 116 -1.57 -2.83 15.23
CA ALA A 116 -2.20 -2.71 16.54
C ALA A 116 -1.59 -3.70 17.53
N PRO A 117 -1.54 -3.35 18.85
CA PRO A 117 -0.98 -4.25 19.85
C PRO A 117 -1.63 -5.63 19.83
N GLY A 118 -0.80 -6.68 19.83
CA GLY A 118 -1.28 -8.06 19.86
C GLY A 118 -1.88 -8.58 18.57
N LYS A 119 -1.84 -7.80 17.50
CA LYS A 119 -2.37 -8.21 16.20
C LYS A 119 -1.25 -8.65 15.26
N PRO A 120 -1.49 -9.64 14.39
CA PRO A 120 -0.51 -10.03 13.38
C PRO A 120 -0.35 -8.96 12.32
N MET A 121 0.70 -9.09 11.53
CA MET A 121 0.98 -8.20 10.41
C MET A 121 -0.19 -8.13 9.42
N LEU A 122 -0.79 -9.26 9.12
CA LEU A 122 -2.00 -9.35 8.30
C LEU A 122 -2.85 -10.53 8.73
N GLU A 123 -4.13 -10.45 8.39
CA GLU A 123 -5.09 -11.54 8.57
C GLU A 123 -5.77 -11.81 7.24
N LEU A 124 -5.77 -13.07 6.80
CA LEU A 124 -6.50 -13.45 5.60
C LEU A 124 -8.00 -13.34 5.84
N VAL A 125 -8.73 -12.91 4.81
CA VAL A 125 -10.18 -12.79 4.88
C VAL A 125 -10.82 -14.09 4.41
N GLU A 126 -11.74 -14.62 5.21
CA GLU A 126 -12.45 -15.86 4.90
C GLU A 126 -13.32 -15.71 3.65
N GLU A 127 -13.44 -16.80 2.88
CA GLU A 127 -14.21 -16.81 1.64
C GLU A 127 -15.66 -16.37 1.84
N GLU A 128 -16.28 -16.77 2.93
CA GLU A 128 -17.66 -16.40 3.26
C GLU A 128 -17.79 -14.89 3.44
N GLU A 129 -16.83 -14.26 4.13
CA GLU A 129 -16.82 -12.80 4.29
C GLU A 129 -16.61 -12.08 2.95
N LEU A 130 -15.74 -12.61 2.09
CA LEU A 130 -15.54 -12.04 0.76
C LEU A 130 -16.84 -12.04 -0.04
N LYS A 131 -17.65 -13.11 0.06
CA LYS A 131 -18.97 -13.17 -0.59
C LYS A 131 -19.91 -12.12 -0.03
N GLN A 132 -19.96 -11.98 1.29
CA GLN A 132 -20.83 -11.01 1.97
C GLN A 132 -20.46 -9.57 1.62
N ARG A 133 -19.19 -9.29 1.38
CA ARG A 133 -18.67 -7.95 1.10
C ARG A 133 -18.43 -7.68 -0.37
N ALA A 134 -18.78 -8.59 -1.27
CA ALA A 134 -18.54 -8.42 -2.70
C ALA A 134 -19.11 -7.12 -3.27
N HIS A 135 -20.23 -6.64 -2.73
CA HIS A 135 -20.87 -5.40 -3.15
C HIS A 135 -20.08 -4.13 -2.80
N LEU A 136 -19.12 -4.23 -1.88
CA LEU A 136 -18.25 -3.11 -1.49
C LEU A 136 -16.99 -3.03 -2.35
N ARG A 137 -16.69 -4.07 -3.08
CA ARG A 137 -15.56 -4.09 -4.00
C ARG A 137 -15.91 -3.26 -5.25
N ALA A 138 -14.97 -2.42 -5.70
CA ALA A 138 -15.17 -1.63 -6.90
C ALA A 138 -15.39 -2.54 -8.13
N PRO A 139 -16.17 -2.09 -9.13
CA PRO A 139 -16.32 -2.86 -10.36
C PRO A 139 -14.98 -3.19 -10.99
N ARG A 140 -14.81 -4.44 -11.43
CA ARG A 140 -13.60 -4.89 -12.09
C ARG A 140 -13.53 -4.28 -13.50
N PRO A 141 -12.32 -3.94 -13.96
CA PRO A 141 -12.16 -3.50 -15.35
C PRO A 141 -12.67 -4.58 -16.29
N THR A 142 -13.48 -4.20 -17.27
CA THR A 142 -13.88 -5.11 -18.35
C THR A 142 -12.72 -5.25 -19.33
N ALA A 143 -12.37 -6.47 -19.65
CA ALA A 143 -11.33 -6.75 -20.62
C ALA A 143 -11.71 -6.24 -22.02
#